data_c2cb4504fdf3d1ddf7c19fb7274792e6
#
_entry.id   c2cb4504fdf3d1ddf7c19fb7274792e6
#
_cell.length_a   1.000
_cell.length_b   1.000
_cell.length_c   1.000
_cell.angle_alpha   90.00
_cell.angle_beta   90.00
_cell.angle_gamma   90.00
#
_symmetry.space_group_name_H-M   'P 1'
#
loop_
_entity.id
_entity.type
_entity.pdbx_description
1 polymer ?
#
loop_
_entity_poly.entity_id
_entity_poly.type
_entity_poly.pdbx_seq_one_letter_code
_entity_poly.pdbx_strand_id
1 'polypeptide(L)'
;MELAGKTLTAEFNDLTAHANGSVMLRYGETVILVTAVMSARESAANYFPLSVEFEEKFYAAGQILGSRFQRREGRPSDEAVLSARIVDRTIRPLFNQKVRRDVQVVVTVLAVGEDDPDVLAVIGASLALSRA
;
A
#
# COMPACT_ATOMS: atom_id res chain seq x y z
N MET A 1 15.11 3.20 12.25
CA MET A 1 14.98 2.05 13.16
C MET A 1 15.75 0.88 12.57
N GLU A 2 16.54 0.19 13.36
CA GLU A 2 17.19 -1.05 12.89
C GLU A 2 16.27 -2.25 13.12
N LEU A 3 16.12 -3.07 12.11
CA LEU A 3 15.30 -4.27 12.13
C LEU A 3 16.07 -5.38 11.39
N ALA A 4 16.35 -6.50 12.08
CA ALA A 4 17.07 -7.65 11.51
C ALA A 4 18.38 -7.29 10.77
N GLY A 5 19.15 -6.35 11.30
CA GLY A 5 20.45 -5.94 10.76
C GLY A 5 20.41 -4.96 9.59
N LYS A 6 19.21 -4.50 9.20
CA LYS A 6 19.01 -3.46 8.19
C LYS A 6 18.23 -2.28 8.76
N THR A 7 18.42 -1.12 8.17
CA THR A 7 17.71 0.10 8.60
C THR A 7 16.36 0.21 7.90
N LEU A 8 15.29 0.23 8.70
CA LEU A 8 13.95 0.62 8.22
C LEU A 8 13.80 2.14 8.35
N THR A 9 13.56 2.81 7.26
CA THR A 9 13.32 4.25 7.19
C THR A 9 11.89 4.53 6.77
N ALA A 10 11.19 5.37 7.54
CA ALA A 10 9.86 5.87 7.20
C ALA A 10 9.96 7.38 6.91
N GLU A 11 9.56 7.78 5.71
CA GLU A 11 9.54 9.17 5.27
C GLU A 11 8.09 9.61 5.11
N PHE A 12 7.74 10.67 5.80
CA PHE A 12 6.45 11.34 5.66
C PHE A 12 6.65 12.60 4.83
N ASN A 13 6.17 12.59 3.61
CA ASN A 13 6.32 13.68 2.66
C ASN A 13 4.97 14.06 2.03
N ASP A 14 4.95 15.16 1.30
CA ASP A 14 3.76 15.71 0.65
C ASP A 14 3.62 15.26 -0.83
N LEU A 15 4.25 14.14 -1.21
CA LEU A 15 4.18 13.61 -2.58
C LEU A 15 2.76 13.22 -3.01
N THR A 16 1.87 13.03 -2.05
CA THR A 16 0.49 12.58 -2.28
C THR A 16 -0.51 13.56 -1.66
N ALA A 17 -0.56 14.76 -2.19
CA ALA A 17 -1.40 15.86 -1.69
C ALA A 17 -2.92 15.54 -1.60
N HIS A 18 -3.40 14.55 -2.35
CA HIS A 18 -4.80 14.12 -2.33
C HIS A 18 -5.09 12.97 -1.35
N ALA A 19 -4.08 12.37 -0.75
CA ALA A 19 -4.26 11.33 0.25
C ALA A 19 -4.43 11.95 1.64
N ASN A 20 -5.24 11.32 2.50
CA ASN A 20 -5.39 11.74 3.89
C ASN A 20 -4.13 11.43 4.70
N GLY A 21 -3.49 10.30 4.40
CA GLY A 21 -2.21 9.92 4.98
C GLY A 21 -1.33 9.19 3.98
N SER A 22 -0.03 9.40 4.07
CA SER A 22 0.94 8.71 3.23
C SER A 22 2.25 8.51 3.95
N VAL A 23 2.96 7.46 3.56
CA VAL A 23 4.30 7.14 4.05
C VAL A 23 5.10 6.44 2.97
N MET A 24 6.35 6.80 2.83
CA MET A 24 7.32 6.05 2.04
C MET A 24 8.19 5.24 3.00
N LEU A 25 8.23 3.94 2.80
CA LEU A 25 9.09 3.03 3.56
C LEU A 25 10.23 2.52 2.70
N ARG A 26 11.41 2.52 3.29
CA ARG A 26 12.61 1.94 2.71
C ARG A 26 13.20 0.93 3.67
N TYR A 27 13.48 -0.26 3.18
CA TYR A 27 14.18 -1.30 3.90
C TYR A 27 15.19 -1.97 2.97
N GLY A 28 16.46 -1.75 3.21
CA GLY A 28 17.49 -2.12 2.25
C GLY A 28 17.26 -1.41 0.90
N GLU A 29 17.14 -2.18 -0.16
CA GLU A 29 16.84 -1.69 -1.52
C GLU A 29 15.35 -1.70 -1.86
N THR A 30 14.52 -2.30 -1.00
CA THR A 30 13.08 -2.32 -1.20
C THR A 30 12.45 -1.01 -0.74
N VAL A 31 11.67 -0.39 -1.61
CA VAL A 31 10.98 0.89 -1.35
C VAL A 31 9.52 0.76 -1.74
N ILE A 32 8.63 1.11 -0.81
CA ILE A 32 7.20 1.16 -1.04
C ILE A 32 6.63 2.54 -0.67
N LEU A 33 5.60 2.95 -1.37
CA LEU A 33 4.77 4.10 -1.03
C LEU A 33 3.39 3.59 -0.62
N VAL A 34 2.93 3.97 0.56
CA VAL A 34 1.61 3.60 1.05
C VAL A 34 0.77 4.85 1.26
N THR A 35 -0.42 4.85 0.71
CA THR A 35 -1.38 5.95 0.83
C THR A 35 -2.68 5.45 1.43
N ALA A 36 -3.30 6.27 2.27
CA ALA A 36 -4.60 6.01 2.87
C ALA A 36 -5.55 7.17 2.57
N VAL A 37 -6.74 6.84 2.11
CA VAL A 37 -7.79 7.81 1.78
C VAL A 37 -9.10 7.35 2.41
N MET A 38 -9.84 8.27 2.99
CA MET A 38 -11.19 8.03 3.48
C MET A 38 -12.17 8.97 2.77
N SER A 39 -13.26 8.42 2.27
CA SER A 39 -14.31 9.20 1.62
C SER A 39 -15.00 10.14 2.61
N ALA A 40 -15.30 11.36 2.15
CA ALA A 40 -16.13 12.30 2.92
C ALA A 40 -17.62 11.88 2.97
N ARG A 41 -18.07 11.05 2.03
CA ARG A 41 -19.45 10.58 1.94
C ARG A 41 -19.60 9.23 2.61
N GLU A 42 -20.76 9.01 3.21
CA GLU A 42 -21.14 7.71 3.74
C GLU A 42 -21.53 6.77 2.59
N SER A 43 -21.09 5.53 2.70
CA SER A 43 -21.46 4.45 1.79
C SER A 43 -22.82 3.86 2.20
N ALA A 44 -23.61 3.46 1.21
CA ALA A 44 -24.86 2.73 1.45
C ALA A 44 -24.63 1.26 1.85
N ALA A 45 -23.40 0.83 1.98
CA ALA A 45 -23.04 -0.55 2.34
C ALA A 45 -23.43 -0.87 3.81
N ASN A 46 -23.88 -2.09 4.04
CA ASN A 46 -24.22 -2.59 5.37
C ASN A 46 -23.00 -3.12 6.16
N TYR A 47 -21.81 -2.96 5.61
CA TYR A 47 -20.53 -3.42 6.16
C TYR A 47 -19.50 -2.30 6.12
N PHE A 48 -18.38 -2.50 6.79
CA PHE A 48 -17.24 -1.57 6.74
C PHE A 48 -16.54 -1.69 5.36
N PRO A 49 -16.63 -0.65 4.50
CA PRO A 49 -16.08 -0.70 3.15
C PRO A 49 -14.59 -0.34 3.15
N LEU A 50 -13.75 -1.30 3.45
CA LEU A 50 -12.29 -1.20 3.33
C LEU A 50 -11.83 -1.88 2.05
N SER A 51 -11.07 -1.19 1.22
CA SER A 51 -10.34 -1.76 0.09
C SER A 51 -8.84 -1.58 0.28
N VAL A 52 -8.10 -2.64 0.03
CA VAL A 52 -6.64 -2.62 0.02
C VAL A 52 -6.16 -3.06 -1.36
N GLU A 53 -5.35 -2.24 -1.97
CA GLU A 53 -4.74 -2.52 -3.27
C GLU A 53 -3.23 -2.59 -3.12
N PHE A 54 -2.64 -3.57 -3.78
CA PHE A 54 -1.20 -3.75 -3.82
C PHE A 54 -0.75 -3.70 -5.27
N GLU A 55 0.02 -2.69 -5.61
CA GLU A 55 0.45 -2.42 -6.97
C GLU A 55 1.94 -2.71 -7.14
N GLU A 56 2.24 -3.72 -7.94
CA GLU A 56 3.59 -4.00 -8.42
C GLU A 56 3.81 -3.27 -9.74
N LYS A 57 4.91 -2.53 -9.84
CA LYS A 57 5.27 -1.80 -11.04
C LYS A 57 6.46 -2.46 -11.73
N PHE A 58 6.43 -2.56 -13.06
CA PHE A 58 7.54 -3.14 -13.82
C PHE A 58 8.87 -2.42 -13.57
N TYR A 59 8.82 -1.10 -13.43
CA TYR A 59 10.01 -0.31 -13.14
C TYR A 59 10.63 -0.64 -11.76
N ALA A 60 9.84 -1.14 -10.80
CA ALA A 60 10.35 -1.55 -9.50
C ALA A 60 11.35 -2.70 -9.59
N ALA A 61 11.18 -3.58 -10.57
CA ALA A 61 12.11 -4.66 -10.90
C ALA A 61 13.13 -4.28 -12.00
N GLY A 62 13.22 -3.00 -12.35
CA GLY A 62 14.10 -2.52 -13.43
C GLY A 62 13.66 -2.96 -14.83
N GLN A 63 12.39 -3.31 -15.00
CA GLN A 63 11.83 -3.80 -16.25
C GLN A 63 10.95 -2.76 -16.93
N ILE A 64 10.83 -2.86 -18.25
CA ILE A 64 9.92 -2.07 -19.08
C ILE A 64 8.90 -3.00 -19.69
N LEU A 65 7.63 -2.60 -19.69
CA LEU A 65 6.56 -3.34 -20.33
C LEU A 65 6.85 -3.54 -21.82
N GLY A 66 6.97 -4.80 -22.25
CA GLY A 66 7.51 -5.18 -23.56
C GLY A 66 6.53 -5.09 -24.74
N SER A 67 5.23 -4.85 -24.49
CA SER A 67 4.24 -4.78 -25.55
C SER A 67 4.09 -3.35 -26.10
N ARG A 68 4.22 -3.21 -27.43
CA ARG A 68 3.96 -1.93 -28.12
C ARG A 68 2.49 -1.46 -28.02
N PHE A 69 1.57 -2.36 -27.74
CA PHE A 69 0.14 -2.09 -27.63
C PHE A 69 -0.33 -1.88 -26.19
N GLN A 70 0.39 -2.43 -25.22
CA GLN A 70 0.05 -2.39 -23.81
C GLN A 70 1.09 -1.53 -23.07
N ARG A 71 0.74 -0.29 -22.78
CA ARG A 71 1.67 0.71 -22.20
C ARG A 71 1.46 0.92 -20.69
N ARG A 72 0.49 0.24 -20.09
CA ARG A 72 0.17 0.32 -18.66
C ARG A 72 0.12 -1.07 -18.08
N GLU A 73 0.46 -1.18 -16.81
CA GLU A 73 0.22 -2.41 -16.07
C GLU A 73 -1.29 -2.67 -16.07
N GLY A 74 -1.64 -3.92 -16.34
CA GLY A 74 -3.02 -4.39 -16.38
C GLY A 74 -3.52 -4.79 -14.99
N ARG A 75 -4.22 -5.93 -14.91
CA ARG A 75 -4.69 -6.48 -13.64
C ARG A 75 -3.52 -6.80 -12.72
N PRO A 76 -3.70 -6.64 -11.38
CA PRO A 76 -2.73 -7.10 -10.40
C PRO A 76 -2.44 -8.60 -10.58
N SER A 77 -1.20 -9.02 -10.30
CA SER A 77 -0.84 -10.43 -10.24
C SER A 77 -1.58 -11.14 -9.12
N ASP A 78 -1.68 -12.47 -9.17
CA ASP A 78 -2.28 -13.25 -8.07
C ASP A 78 -1.49 -13.06 -6.76
N GLU A 79 -0.17 -12.92 -6.84
CA GLU A 79 0.69 -12.62 -5.70
C GLU A 79 0.35 -11.24 -5.10
N ALA A 80 0.21 -10.21 -5.92
CA ALA A 80 -0.18 -8.89 -5.47
C ALA A 80 -1.55 -8.88 -4.78
N VAL A 81 -2.51 -9.65 -5.30
CA VAL A 81 -3.82 -9.82 -4.65
C VAL A 81 -3.69 -10.51 -3.29
N LEU A 82 -2.84 -11.52 -3.17
CA LEU A 82 -2.60 -12.20 -1.89
C LEU A 82 -1.92 -11.27 -0.89
N SER A 83 -0.94 -10.49 -1.31
CA SER A 83 -0.27 -9.47 -0.48
C SER A 83 -1.27 -8.42 0.02
N ALA A 84 -2.15 -7.92 -0.84
CA ALA A 84 -3.23 -7.01 -0.45
C ALA A 84 -4.15 -7.63 0.61
N ARG A 85 -4.46 -8.93 0.50
CA ARG A 85 -5.29 -9.64 1.50
C ARG A 85 -4.61 -9.80 2.84
N ILE A 86 -3.28 -9.97 2.87
CA ILE A 86 -2.51 -10.02 4.13
C ILE A 86 -2.64 -8.67 4.85
N VAL A 87 -2.44 -7.57 4.14
CA VAL A 87 -2.60 -6.22 4.69
C VAL A 87 -4.03 -6.00 5.19
N ASP A 88 -5.02 -6.30 4.37
CA ASP A 88 -6.45 -6.15 4.71
C ASP A 88 -6.79 -6.91 6.00
N ARG A 89 -6.44 -8.19 6.09
CA ARG A 89 -6.72 -9.02 7.27
C ARG A 89 -6.06 -8.52 8.53
N THR A 90 -4.89 -7.90 8.41
CA THR A 90 -4.15 -7.36 9.54
C THR A 90 -4.77 -6.06 10.05
N ILE A 91 -5.16 -5.16 9.16
CA ILE A 91 -5.65 -3.83 9.55
C ILE A 91 -7.16 -3.77 9.81
N ARG A 92 -7.96 -4.59 9.11
CA ARG A 92 -9.44 -4.57 9.22
C ARG A 92 -9.96 -4.72 10.64
N PRO A 93 -9.46 -5.62 11.50
CA PRO A 93 -9.95 -5.76 12.88
C PRO A 93 -9.69 -4.54 13.76
N LEU A 94 -8.73 -3.68 13.38
CA LEU A 94 -8.37 -2.50 14.15
C LEU A 94 -9.34 -1.32 13.93
N PHE A 95 -10.17 -1.39 12.87
CA PHE A 95 -11.18 -0.39 12.59
C PHE A 95 -12.48 -0.62 13.37
N ASN A 96 -13.15 0.47 13.68
CA ASN A 96 -14.53 0.40 14.15
C ASN A 96 -15.43 -0.08 13.00
N GLN A 97 -15.99 -1.29 13.15
CA GLN A 97 -16.83 -1.94 12.13
C GLN A 97 -18.16 -1.19 11.85
N LYS A 98 -18.49 -0.18 12.64
CA LYS A 98 -19.65 0.69 12.42
C LYS A 98 -19.39 1.83 11.43
N VAL A 99 -18.15 2.07 11.08
CA VAL A 99 -17.79 3.08 10.08
C VAL A 99 -18.39 2.70 8.73
N ARG A 100 -19.06 3.66 8.08
CA ARG A 100 -19.72 3.50 6.78
C ARG A 100 -19.14 4.44 5.73
N ARG A 101 -17.87 4.76 5.85
CA ARG A 101 -17.11 5.54 4.85
C ARG A 101 -16.14 4.63 4.14
N ASP A 102 -16.03 4.81 2.83
CA ASP A 102 -15.06 4.05 2.04
C ASP A 102 -13.65 4.43 2.47
N VAL A 103 -12.88 3.43 2.90
CA VAL A 103 -11.47 3.57 3.22
C VAL A 103 -10.67 2.79 2.19
N GLN A 104 -9.75 3.45 1.52
CA GLN A 104 -8.86 2.83 0.55
C GLN A 104 -7.42 2.97 1.01
N VAL A 105 -6.71 1.87 1.01
CA VAL A 105 -5.27 1.81 1.23
C VAL A 105 -4.61 1.27 -0.02
N VAL A 106 -3.69 2.03 -0.58
CA VAL A 106 -2.93 1.62 -1.77
C VAL A 106 -1.47 1.49 -1.40
N VAL A 107 -0.91 0.33 -1.64
CA VAL A 107 0.52 0.04 -1.51
C VAL A 107 1.12 -0.01 -2.90
N THR A 108 2.06 0.87 -3.19
CA THR A 108 2.78 0.90 -4.47
C THR A 108 4.22 0.52 -4.25
N VAL A 109 4.68 -0.54 -4.89
CA VAL A 109 6.07 -0.97 -4.84
C VAL A 109 6.87 -0.15 -5.84
N LEU A 110 7.81 0.65 -5.34
CA LEU A 110 8.65 1.55 -6.15
C LEU A 110 9.98 0.91 -6.53
N ALA A 111 10.54 0.09 -5.65
CA ALA A 111 11.75 -0.67 -5.90
C ALA A 111 11.71 -1.99 -5.13
N VAL A 112 12.21 -3.05 -5.72
CA VAL A 112 12.31 -4.39 -5.12
C VAL A 112 13.78 -4.76 -4.99
N GLY A 113 14.19 -5.07 -3.76
CA GLY A 113 15.48 -5.66 -3.44
C GLY A 113 15.34 -7.13 -3.06
N GLU A 114 16.17 -7.57 -2.14
CA GLU A 114 16.12 -8.94 -1.61
C GLU A 114 14.98 -9.17 -0.62
N ASP A 115 14.45 -8.10 -0.05
CA ASP A 115 13.45 -8.16 1.01
C ASP A 115 12.03 -8.10 0.44
N ASP A 116 11.17 -8.97 0.96
CA ASP A 116 9.78 -9.06 0.56
C ASP A 116 9.01 -7.78 0.98
N PRO A 117 8.32 -7.11 0.07
CA PRO A 117 7.57 -5.91 0.37
C PRO A 117 6.31 -6.15 1.22
N ASP A 118 5.85 -7.38 1.40
CA ASP A 118 4.60 -7.70 2.09
C ASP A 118 4.61 -7.26 3.55
N VAL A 119 5.70 -7.54 4.27
CA VAL A 119 5.85 -7.12 5.68
C VAL A 119 5.90 -5.60 5.78
N LEU A 120 6.63 -4.96 4.87
CA LEU A 120 6.69 -3.49 4.79
C LEU A 120 5.31 -2.89 4.50
N ALA A 121 4.51 -3.55 3.66
CA ALA A 121 3.16 -3.10 3.32
C ALA A 121 2.27 -3.02 4.56
N VAL A 122 2.33 -4.01 5.45
CA VAL A 122 1.58 -4.00 6.73
C VAL A 122 2.00 -2.83 7.61
N ILE A 123 3.31 -2.64 7.79
CA ILE A 123 3.86 -1.53 8.58
C ILE A 123 3.46 -0.18 7.95
N GLY A 124 3.61 -0.07 6.64
CA GLY A 124 3.27 1.13 5.90
C GLY A 124 1.78 1.49 5.97
N ALA A 125 0.91 0.49 5.84
CA ALA A 125 -0.53 0.70 5.98
C ALA A 125 -0.91 1.22 7.38
N SER A 126 -0.33 0.65 8.43
CA SER A 126 -0.53 1.11 9.79
C SER A 126 -0.06 2.55 9.98
N LEU A 127 1.13 2.90 9.49
CA LEU A 127 1.67 4.26 9.59
C LEU A 127 0.87 5.28 8.77
N ALA A 128 0.46 4.94 7.54
CA ALA A 128 -0.33 5.81 6.70
C ALA A 128 -1.70 6.09 7.33
N LEU A 129 -2.36 5.08 7.89
CA LEU A 129 -3.65 5.20 8.56
C LEU A 129 -3.56 5.98 9.87
N SER A 130 -2.47 5.85 10.63
CA SER A 130 -2.28 6.60 11.86
C SER A 130 -2.12 8.10 11.63
N ARG A 131 -1.75 8.49 10.40
CA ARG A 131 -1.55 9.88 9.99
C ARG A 131 -2.73 10.47 9.22
N ALA A 132 -3.61 9.62 8.74
CA ALA A 132 -4.78 10.01 7.93
C ALA A 132 -5.83 10.81 8.71
#